data_4e261edc18b94627a4e013573544a41c
#
_entry.id   4e261edc18b94627a4e013573544a41c
#
_cell.length_a   1.000
_cell.length_b   1.000
_cell.length_c   1.000
_cell.angle_alpha   90.00
_cell.angle_beta   90.00
_cell.angle_gamma   90.00
#
_symmetry.space_group_name_H-M   'P 1'
#
loop_
_entity.id
_entity.type
_entity.pdbx_description
1 polymer ?
#
loop_
_entity_poly.entity_id
_entity_poly.type
_entity_poly.pdbx_seq_one_letter_code
_entity_poly.pdbx_strand_id
1 'polypeptide(L)'
;MTTQLTRTTALLILLLVASSCAQQPRAGVGSDGIFRITPQRPVAELRAEALAAQPPAESGQFRAVDLVELTKLDSTIKLDIRYATTNNFLSAPVYTQAAAYMQRPAAEAVVRVHRALASQGYGLLIHDAYRPWWVTKVFWDATPPSLREFVADPAQGSRHNRGCAVDLTLYDLRSGEAVQMPGVYDEMSPRSYPNYSGGDPAARERRDLLRRAMEREGFSVYDTEWWHFDFNQWREYPIVNRDFAGLE
;
A
#
# COMPACT_ATOMS: atom_id res chain seq x y z
N MET A 1 -56.16 70.40 9.22
CA MET A 1 -56.21 68.93 9.09
C MET A 1 -55.00 68.49 8.28
N THR A 2 -53.96 68.02 8.96
CA THR A 2 -52.66 67.67 8.35
C THR A 2 -52.46 66.17 8.58
N THR A 3 -52.52 65.39 7.53
CA THR A 3 -52.40 63.94 7.55
C THR A 3 -50.91 63.57 7.48
N GLN A 4 -50.34 62.98 8.51
CA GLN A 4 -48.98 62.44 8.46
C GLN A 4 -49.00 61.03 7.84
N LEU A 5 -48.15 60.81 6.81
CA LEU A 5 -47.88 59.51 6.19
C LEU A 5 -46.65 58.90 6.87
N THR A 6 -46.87 57.84 7.60
CA THR A 6 -45.79 56.98 8.19
C THR A 6 -45.25 56.04 7.10
N ARG A 7 -43.97 56.20 6.75
CA ARG A 7 -43.22 55.27 5.86
C ARG A 7 -42.62 54.15 6.72
N THR A 8 -43.12 52.96 6.55
CA THR A 8 -42.53 51.72 7.15
C THR A 8 -41.44 51.23 6.20
N THR A 9 -40.18 51.31 6.63
CA THR A 9 -39.03 50.76 5.91
C THR A 9 -38.89 49.28 6.29
N ALA A 10 -39.18 48.37 5.36
CA ALA A 10 -38.90 46.93 5.54
C ALA A 10 -37.44 46.64 5.27
N LEU A 11 -36.72 46.20 6.29
CA LEU A 11 -35.33 45.75 6.20
C LEU A 11 -35.31 44.30 5.73
N LEU A 12 -34.89 44.09 4.49
CA LEU A 12 -34.71 42.76 3.89
C LEU A 12 -33.34 42.20 4.35
N ILE A 13 -33.37 41.28 5.31
CA ILE A 13 -32.15 40.55 5.74
C ILE A 13 -31.89 39.44 4.72
N LEU A 14 -30.91 39.60 3.89
CA LEU A 14 -30.41 38.56 2.96
C LEU A 14 -29.54 37.58 3.75
N LEU A 15 -30.10 36.43 4.10
CA LEU A 15 -29.31 35.30 4.68
C LEU A 15 -28.46 34.68 3.55
N LEU A 16 -27.17 35.01 3.53
CA LEU A 16 -26.16 34.27 2.75
C LEU A 16 -25.95 32.91 3.38
N VAL A 17 -26.59 31.87 2.83
CA VAL A 17 -26.28 30.48 3.11
C VAL A 17 -24.95 30.20 2.41
N ALA A 18 -23.84 30.22 3.15
CA ALA A 18 -22.57 29.72 2.68
C ALA A 18 -22.70 28.21 2.55
N SER A 19 -22.96 27.71 1.34
CA SER A 19 -22.82 26.30 1.00
C SER A 19 -21.35 25.94 1.15
N SER A 20 -20.99 25.36 2.27
CA SER A 20 -19.71 24.66 2.44
C SER A 20 -19.74 23.46 1.49
N CYS A 21 -19.18 23.63 0.27
CA CYS A 21 -18.82 22.50 -0.56
C CYS A 21 -17.75 21.71 0.21
N ALA A 22 -18.19 20.70 0.94
CA ALA A 22 -17.27 19.65 1.44
C ALA A 22 -16.61 19.06 0.19
N GLN A 23 -15.33 19.40 -0.01
CA GLN A 23 -14.51 18.85 -1.08
C GLN A 23 -14.43 17.36 -0.84
N GLN A 24 -15.05 16.54 -1.71
CA GLN A 24 -14.91 15.08 -1.63
C GLN A 24 -13.43 14.75 -1.66
N PRO A 25 -12.96 13.80 -0.82
CA PRO A 25 -11.57 13.39 -0.79
C PRO A 25 -11.17 12.97 -2.20
N ARG A 26 -10.19 13.67 -2.76
CA ARG A 26 -9.66 13.36 -4.09
C ARG A 26 -8.77 12.14 -3.97
N ALA A 27 -9.17 11.05 -4.62
CA ALA A 27 -8.31 9.90 -4.86
C ALA A 27 -8.11 9.75 -6.36
N GLY A 28 -6.89 9.43 -6.81
CA GLY A 28 -6.63 9.23 -8.22
C GLY A 28 -5.16 9.18 -8.59
N VAL A 29 -4.90 8.76 -9.83
CA VAL A 29 -3.56 8.71 -10.41
C VAL A 29 -3.20 10.10 -10.93
N GLY A 30 -2.09 10.66 -10.46
CA GLY A 30 -1.54 11.92 -10.92
C GLY A 30 -0.88 11.80 -12.30
N SER A 31 -0.48 12.95 -12.88
CA SER A 31 0.25 13.00 -14.17
C SER A 31 1.63 12.33 -14.10
N ASP A 32 2.15 12.13 -12.88
CA ASP A 32 3.39 11.41 -12.60
C ASP A 32 3.20 9.89 -12.47
N GLY A 33 1.98 9.39 -12.72
CA GLY A 33 1.66 7.97 -12.64
C GLY A 33 1.51 7.42 -11.22
N ILE A 34 1.43 8.28 -10.19
CA ILE A 34 1.33 7.85 -8.79
C ILE A 34 -0.11 8.01 -8.33
N PHE A 35 -0.67 6.95 -7.75
CA PHE A 35 -1.96 7.03 -7.09
C PHE A 35 -1.83 7.75 -5.74
N ARG A 36 -2.77 8.65 -5.44
CA ARG A 36 -2.81 9.40 -4.18
C ARG A 36 -4.23 9.55 -3.66
N ILE A 37 -4.35 9.57 -2.35
CA ILE A 37 -5.57 9.98 -1.64
C ILE A 37 -5.33 11.32 -0.94
N THR A 38 -6.42 11.96 -0.52
CA THR A 38 -6.35 12.99 0.52
C THR A 38 -6.52 12.29 1.88
N PRO A 39 -5.48 12.24 2.73
CA PRO A 39 -5.58 11.61 4.05
C PRO A 39 -6.68 12.24 4.90
N GLN A 40 -7.38 11.44 5.70
CA GLN A 40 -8.45 11.92 6.59
C GLN A 40 -7.96 12.91 7.65
N ARG A 41 -6.69 12.77 8.03
CA ARG A 41 -5.99 13.65 8.99
C ARG A 41 -4.51 13.79 8.58
N PRO A 42 -3.78 14.79 9.11
CA PRO A 42 -2.35 14.92 8.83
C PRO A 42 -1.58 13.64 9.17
N VAL A 43 -0.79 13.14 8.22
CA VAL A 43 -0.05 11.86 8.38
C VAL A 43 0.89 11.88 9.57
N ALA A 44 1.49 13.04 9.90
CA ALA A 44 2.36 13.19 11.07
C ALA A 44 1.63 12.93 12.41
N GLU A 45 0.37 13.38 12.53
CA GLU A 45 -0.46 13.13 13.71
C GLU A 45 -0.83 11.66 13.81
N LEU A 46 -1.30 11.06 12.70
CA LEU A 46 -1.64 9.65 12.63
C LEU A 46 -0.44 8.75 12.97
N ARG A 47 0.75 9.14 12.52
CA ARG A 47 1.99 8.44 12.83
C ARG A 47 2.30 8.50 14.33
N ALA A 48 2.19 9.66 14.96
CA ALA A 48 2.44 9.81 16.41
C ALA A 48 1.48 8.95 17.24
N GLU A 49 0.19 8.92 16.89
CA GLU A 49 -0.83 8.08 17.54
C GLU A 49 -0.55 6.59 17.32
N ALA A 50 -0.21 6.19 16.10
CA ALA A 50 0.07 4.79 15.76
C ALA A 50 1.30 4.24 16.47
N LEU A 51 2.36 5.06 16.64
CA LEU A 51 3.55 4.68 17.40
C LEU A 51 3.28 4.51 18.90
N ALA A 52 2.30 5.23 19.46
CA ALA A 52 1.87 5.07 20.84
C ALA A 52 0.89 3.90 21.06
N ALA A 53 0.32 3.36 19.99
CA ALA A 53 -0.64 2.25 20.03
C ALA A 53 0.06 0.89 20.11
N GLN A 54 -0.70 -0.13 20.52
CA GLN A 54 -0.24 -1.51 20.56
C GLN A 54 -0.97 -2.36 19.51
N PRO A 55 -0.30 -3.33 18.89
CA PRO A 55 -0.96 -4.30 18.02
C PRO A 55 -1.98 -5.13 18.82
N PRO A 56 -2.95 -5.75 18.11
CA PRO A 56 -3.90 -6.66 18.76
C PRO A 56 -3.17 -7.82 19.42
N ALA A 57 -3.66 -8.25 20.57
CA ALA A 57 -3.15 -9.44 21.24
C ALA A 57 -3.50 -10.68 20.41
N GLU A 58 -2.52 -11.53 20.17
CA GLU A 58 -2.70 -12.79 19.47
C GLU A 58 -2.58 -13.96 20.46
N SER A 59 -3.35 -15.02 20.21
CA SER A 59 -3.29 -16.28 20.95
C SER A 59 -2.83 -17.40 20.02
N GLY A 60 -2.10 -18.37 20.56
CA GLY A 60 -1.61 -19.52 19.79
C GLY A 60 -0.09 -19.69 19.87
N GLN A 61 0.39 -20.68 19.13
CA GLN A 61 1.83 -20.94 19.00
C GLN A 61 2.29 -20.41 17.63
N PHE A 62 3.31 -19.58 17.65
CA PHE A 62 3.91 -19.01 16.45
C PHE A 62 5.35 -19.49 16.30
N ARG A 63 5.83 -19.52 15.07
CA ARG A 63 7.26 -19.69 14.78
C ARG A 63 8.04 -18.46 15.29
N ALA A 64 9.31 -18.69 15.58
CA ALA A 64 10.24 -17.59 15.85
C ALA A 64 10.32 -16.64 14.63
N VAL A 65 10.38 -15.34 14.91
CA VAL A 65 10.55 -14.32 13.88
C VAL A 65 12.00 -14.34 13.39
N ASP A 66 12.20 -14.59 12.10
CA ASP A 66 13.49 -14.58 11.42
C ASP A 66 13.37 -13.71 10.14
N LEU A 67 13.35 -12.39 10.33
CA LEU A 67 13.26 -11.42 9.24
C LEU A 67 14.64 -11.21 8.62
N VAL A 68 14.76 -11.51 7.33
CA VAL A 68 15.98 -11.35 6.56
C VAL A 68 15.78 -10.36 5.42
N GLU A 69 16.80 -9.57 5.11
CA GLU A 69 16.77 -8.59 4.04
C GLU A 69 16.95 -9.26 2.68
N LEU A 70 16.02 -8.99 1.74
CA LEU A 70 16.02 -9.61 0.42
C LEU A 70 17.31 -9.34 -0.37
N THR A 71 17.82 -8.11 -0.32
CA THR A 71 19.03 -7.72 -1.05
C THR A 71 20.32 -8.36 -0.52
N LYS A 72 20.32 -8.81 0.74
CA LYS A 72 21.43 -9.63 1.30
C LYS A 72 21.40 -11.08 0.80
N LEU A 73 20.23 -11.58 0.39
CA LEU A 73 20.10 -12.92 -0.20
C LEU A 73 20.37 -12.92 -1.71
N ASP A 74 19.95 -11.86 -2.40
CA ASP A 74 20.24 -11.68 -3.82
C ASP A 74 20.29 -10.19 -4.16
N SER A 75 21.49 -9.66 -4.41
CA SER A 75 21.72 -8.23 -4.66
C SER A 75 21.21 -7.73 -6.01
N THR A 76 20.71 -8.62 -6.87
CA THR A 76 20.11 -8.25 -8.16
C THR A 76 18.62 -7.95 -8.06
N ILE A 77 17.97 -8.28 -6.92
CA ILE A 77 16.63 -7.80 -6.60
C ILE A 77 16.67 -6.28 -6.42
N LYS A 78 15.85 -5.56 -7.15
CA LYS A 78 15.73 -4.10 -7.04
C LYS A 78 14.72 -3.68 -6.00
N LEU A 79 14.98 -2.55 -5.36
CA LEU A 79 14.08 -1.92 -4.40
C LEU A 79 13.59 -0.57 -4.95
N ASP A 80 12.28 -0.34 -4.85
CA ASP A 80 11.62 0.96 -5.00
C ASP A 80 10.63 1.09 -3.83
N ILE A 81 11.19 1.17 -2.61
CA ILE A 81 10.42 1.17 -1.37
C ILE A 81 9.64 2.48 -1.25
N ARG A 82 8.40 2.44 -1.72
CA ARG A 82 7.54 3.62 -1.89
C ARG A 82 7.30 4.35 -0.57
N TYR A 83 7.13 3.62 0.50
CA TYR A 83 6.80 4.20 1.81
C TYR A 83 7.99 4.85 2.53
N ALA A 84 9.22 4.71 2.02
CA ALA A 84 10.37 5.47 2.47
C ALA A 84 10.48 6.86 1.82
N THR A 85 9.61 7.19 0.87
CA THR A 85 9.60 8.44 0.11
C THR A 85 8.21 9.08 0.10
N THR A 86 8.05 10.20 -0.57
CA THR A 86 6.73 10.81 -0.86
C THR A 86 6.03 10.17 -2.07
N ASN A 87 6.67 9.21 -2.75
CA ASN A 87 6.14 8.52 -3.92
C ASN A 87 5.21 7.36 -3.51
N ASN A 88 4.15 7.67 -2.76
CA ASN A 88 3.15 6.72 -2.30
C ASN A 88 1.77 7.38 -2.19
N PHE A 89 0.76 6.59 -1.89
CA PHE A 89 -0.63 7.06 -1.85
C PHE A 89 -0.94 8.12 -0.78
N LEU A 90 -0.10 8.25 0.26
CA LEU A 90 -0.22 9.27 1.32
C LEU A 90 0.54 10.56 0.99
N SER A 91 1.40 10.57 -0.03
CA SER A 91 2.32 11.67 -0.36
C SER A 91 3.29 12.04 0.79
N ALA A 92 3.55 11.12 1.69
CA ALA A 92 4.39 11.31 2.88
C ALA A 92 5.20 10.05 3.19
N PRO A 93 6.48 10.17 3.58
CA PRO A 93 7.24 9.01 4.02
C PRO A 93 6.73 8.52 5.37
N VAL A 94 6.56 7.21 5.49
CA VAL A 94 6.22 6.54 6.75
C VAL A 94 7.35 5.64 7.24
N TYR A 95 8.17 5.09 6.34
CA TYR A 95 9.37 4.34 6.69
C TYR A 95 10.58 5.25 6.92
N THR A 96 11.47 4.81 7.78
CA THR A 96 12.75 5.48 8.06
C THR A 96 13.89 4.95 7.18
N GLN A 97 13.71 3.77 6.56
CA GLN A 97 14.71 3.09 5.73
C GLN A 97 14.05 2.48 4.49
N ALA A 98 14.78 2.48 3.37
CA ALA A 98 14.36 1.84 2.14
C ALA A 98 14.90 0.39 2.09
N ALA A 99 14.33 -0.49 2.91
CA ALA A 99 14.74 -1.88 3.04
C ALA A 99 13.54 -2.84 2.93
N ALA A 100 13.77 -4.05 2.45
CA ALA A 100 12.76 -5.08 2.27
C ALA A 100 13.14 -6.34 3.07
N TYR A 101 12.44 -6.57 4.17
CA TYR A 101 12.61 -7.75 5.02
C TYR A 101 11.45 -8.71 4.86
N MET A 102 11.72 -10.01 4.92
CA MET A 102 10.69 -11.06 4.99
C MET A 102 11.13 -12.17 5.94
N GLN A 103 10.18 -12.98 6.43
CA GLN A 103 10.51 -14.25 7.09
C GLN A 103 11.38 -15.08 6.15
N ARG A 104 12.46 -15.69 6.66
CA ARG A 104 13.46 -16.39 5.84
C ARG A 104 12.86 -17.34 4.80
N PRO A 105 11.90 -18.24 5.09
CA PRO A 105 11.35 -19.12 4.07
C PRO A 105 10.63 -18.36 2.93
N ALA A 106 9.93 -17.27 3.26
CA ALA A 106 9.27 -16.41 2.27
C ALA A 106 10.31 -15.64 1.44
N ALA A 107 11.35 -15.11 2.07
CA ALA A 107 12.45 -14.41 1.38
C ALA A 107 13.18 -15.33 0.39
N GLU A 108 13.51 -16.55 0.81
CA GLU A 108 14.14 -17.55 -0.06
C GLU A 108 13.24 -17.94 -1.24
N ALA A 109 11.93 -18.00 -1.04
CA ALA A 109 10.97 -18.24 -2.10
C ALA A 109 10.94 -17.05 -3.11
N VAL A 110 10.96 -15.80 -2.66
CA VAL A 110 11.09 -14.62 -3.53
C VAL A 110 12.37 -14.66 -4.36
N VAL A 111 13.49 -15.06 -3.76
CA VAL A 111 14.77 -15.22 -4.50
C VAL A 111 14.65 -16.29 -5.60
N ARG A 112 13.99 -17.41 -5.34
CA ARG A 112 13.75 -18.44 -6.37
C ARG A 112 12.87 -17.91 -7.51
N VAL A 113 11.80 -17.15 -7.19
CA VAL A 113 10.98 -16.46 -8.20
C VAL A 113 11.84 -15.53 -9.06
N HIS A 114 12.65 -14.68 -8.42
CA HIS A 114 13.52 -13.72 -9.10
C HIS A 114 14.45 -14.42 -10.11
N ARG A 115 15.11 -15.48 -9.68
CA ARG A 115 16.02 -16.27 -10.52
C ARG A 115 15.31 -17.00 -11.67
N ALA A 116 14.11 -17.52 -11.42
CA ALA A 116 13.32 -18.18 -12.45
C ALA A 116 12.87 -17.22 -13.55
N LEU A 117 12.50 -15.97 -13.19
CA LEU A 117 12.08 -14.94 -14.13
C LEU A 117 13.24 -14.40 -14.99
N ALA A 118 14.49 -14.52 -14.55
CA ALA A 118 15.66 -14.07 -15.30
C ALA A 118 15.77 -14.75 -16.68
N SER A 119 15.40 -16.02 -16.79
CA SER A 119 15.36 -16.74 -18.06
C SER A 119 14.35 -16.19 -19.07
N GLN A 120 13.39 -15.39 -18.60
CA GLN A 120 12.36 -14.74 -19.40
C GLN A 120 12.63 -13.24 -19.61
N GLY A 121 13.82 -12.76 -19.18
CA GLY A 121 14.25 -11.38 -19.34
C GLY A 121 13.77 -10.42 -18.26
N TYR A 122 13.23 -10.93 -17.14
CA TYR A 122 12.69 -10.10 -16.07
C TYR A 122 13.40 -10.32 -14.72
N GLY A 123 13.43 -9.27 -13.91
CA GLY A 123 13.79 -9.32 -12.49
C GLY A 123 12.65 -8.76 -11.64
N LEU A 124 12.75 -8.91 -10.32
CA LEU A 124 11.78 -8.38 -9.35
C LEU A 124 12.20 -7.00 -8.86
N LEU A 125 11.22 -6.09 -8.81
CA LEU A 125 11.30 -4.77 -8.19
C LEU A 125 10.32 -4.73 -7.01
N ILE A 126 10.84 -4.57 -5.80
CA ILE A 126 10.07 -4.64 -4.55
C ILE A 126 9.60 -3.23 -4.15
N HIS A 127 8.31 -3.07 -3.89
CA HIS A 127 7.69 -1.83 -3.41
C HIS A 127 7.49 -1.82 -1.90
N ASP A 128 7.11 -2.98 -1.30
CA ASP A 128 6.97 -3.19 0.13
C ASP A 128 7.17 -4.68 0.49
N ALA A 129 7.55 -4.93 1.76
CA ALA A 129 7.69 -6.28 2.28
C ALA A 129 7.24 -6.33 3.75
N TYR A 130 8.10 -6.63 4.73
CA TYR A 130 7.74 -6.46 6.12
C TYR A 130 7.35 -5.00 6.40
N ARG A 131 6.18 -4.84 7.02
CA ARG A 131 5.62 -3.56 7.43
C ARG A 131 5.37 -3.60 8.93
N PRO A 132 5.96 -2.74 9.74
CA PRO A 132 5.60 -2.63 11.16
C PRO A 132 4.10 -2.40 11.33
N TRP A 133 3.49 -2.99 12.33
CA TRP A 133 2.04 -2.91 12.52
C TRP A 133 1.53 -1.45 12.63
N TRP A 134 2.31 -0.58 13.29
CA TRP A 134 1.92 0.83 13.43
C TRP A 134 1.73 1.53 12.07
N VAL A 135 2.45 1.11 11.02
CA VAL A 135 2.27 1.65 9.66
C VAL A 135 0.94 1.22 9.06
N THR A 136 0.53 -0.04 9.27
CA THR A 136 -0.80 -0.51 8.86
C THR A 136 -1.91 0.33 9.52
N LYS A 137 -1.73 0.70 10.79
CA LYS A 137 -2.65 1.60 11.49
C LYS A 137 -2.68 3.00 10.86
N VAL A 138 -1.53 3.57 10.48
CA VAL A 138 -1.47 4.85 9.76
C VAL A 138 -2.24 4.77 8.44
N PHE A 139 -2.06 3.70 7.67
CA PHE A 139 -2.75 3.51 6.38
C PHE A 139 -4.25 3.47 6.56
N TRP A 140 -4.73 2.69 7.51
CA TRP A 140 -6.16 2.59 7.80
C TRP A 140 -6.78 3.92 8.24
N ASP A 141 -6.14 4.62 9.18
CA ASP A 141 -6.66 5.86 9.74
C ASP A 141 -6.58 7.03 8.73
N ALA A 142 -5.62 7.00 7.81
CA ALA A 142 -5.50 7.97 6.74
C ALA A 142 -6.51 7.75 5.61
N THR A 143 -6.94 6.50 5.39
CA THR A 143 -7.76 6.13 4.22
C THR A 143 -9.23 6.44 4.44
N PRO A 144 -9.89 7.14 3.49
CA PRO A 144 -11.33 7.35 3.53
C PRO A 144 -12.10 6.03 3.65
N PRO A 145 -13.22 5.98 4.43
CA PRO A 145 -13.99 4.76 4.62
C PRO A 145 -14.41 4.05 3.33
N SER A 146 -14.67 4.79 2.26
CA SER A 146 -15.06 4.26 0.94
C SER A 146 -13.94 3.54 0.19
N LEU A 147 -12.68 3.64 0.66
CA LEU A 147 -11.50 3.02 0.06
C LEU A 147 -10.83 1.99 0.97
N ARG A 148 -11.42 1.71 2.14
CA ARG A 148 -10.81 0.82 3.14
C ARG A 148 -10.75 -0.66 2.72
N GLU A 149 -11.42 -1.04 1.65
CA GLU A 149 -11.26 -2.38 1.07
C GLU A 149 -9.84 -2.65 0.53
N PHE A 150 -9.08 -1.56 0.24
CA PHE A 150 -7.69 -1.63 -0.26
C PHE A 150 -6.62 -1.50 0.84
N VAL A 151 -7.00 -1.43 2.11
CA VAL A 151 -6.06 -1.33 3.24
C VAL A 151 -6.44 -2.29 4.35
N ALA A 152 -5.45 -2.93 4.96
CA ALA A 152 -5.70 -3.89 6.03
C ALA A 152 -6.22 -3.20 7.30
N ASP A 153 -7.25 -3.79 7.93
CA ASP A 153 -7.72 -3.39 9.24
C ASP A 153 -6.65 -3.71 10.31
N PRO A 154 -6.13 -2.71 11.03
CA PRO A 154 -5.12 -2.93 12.06
C PRO A 154 -5.60 -3.80 13.21
N ALA A 155 -6.92 -3.91 13.45
CA ALA A 155 -7.48 -4.81 14.44
C ALA A 155 -7.31 -6.28 14.06
N GLN A 156 -7.14 -6.60 12.77
CA GLN A 156 -6.84 -7.94 12.24
C GLN A 156 -5.36 -8.11 11.93
N GLY A 157 -4.64 -7.02 11.77
CA GLY A 157 -3.28 -6.98 11.25
C GLY A 157 -3.20 -7.30 9.75
N SER A 158 -2.01 -7.16 9.20
CA SER A 158 -1.67 -7.46 7.81
C SER A 158 -0.68 -8.61 7.72
N ARG A 159 -0.65 -9.33 6.60
CA ARG A 159 0.39 -10.33 6.32
C ARG A 159 1.77 -9.69 6.17
N HIS A 160 1.82 -8.41 5.76
CA HIS A 160 3.03 -7.60 5.84
C HIS A 160 3.56 -7.45 7.27
N ASN A 161 2.68 -7.32 8.27
CA ASN A 161 3.10 -7.24 9.67
C ASN A 161 3.75 -8.53 10.17
N ARG A 162 3.50 -9.65 9.48
CA ARG A 162 4.08 -10.96 9.79
C ARG A 162 5.38 -11.22 9.03
N GLY A 163 5.79 -10.30 8.15
CA GLY A 163 6.90 -10.51 7.21
C GLY A 163 6.62 -11.58 6.16
N CYS A 164 5.36 -11.84 5.87
CA CYS A 164 4.88 -12.89 4.98
C CYS A 164 4.10 -12.38 3.77
N ALA A 165 4.10 -11.08 3.51
CA ALA A 165 3.59 -10.50 2.27
C ALA A 165 4.65 -9.65 1.60
N VAL A 166 4.54 -9.51 0.28
CA VAL A 166 5.42 -8.68 -0.53
C VAL A 166 4.61 -8.03 -1.64
N ASP A 167 4.83 -6.72 -1.80
CA ASP A 167 4.34 -5.93 -2.93
C ASP A 167 5.46 -5.75 -3.93
N LEU A 168 5.23 -6.16 -5.17
CA LEU A 168 6.29 -6.17 -6.16
C LEU A 168 5.78 -6.08 -7.59
N THR A 169 6.69 -5.73 -8.49
CA THR A 169 6.48 -5.77 -9.93
C THR A 169 7.69 -6.37 -10.64
N LEU A 170 7.64 -6.41 -11.97
CA LEU A 170 8.74 -6.83 -12.81
C LEU A 170 9.55 -5.61 -13.27
N TYR A 171 10.87 -5.80 -13.46
CA TYR A 171 11.68 -4.91 -14.29
C TYR A 171 12.29 -5.69 -15.45
N ASP A 172 12.48 -5.03 -16.57
CA ASP A 172 13.16 -5.60 -17.76
C ASP A 172 14.67 -5.61 -17.53
N LEU A 173 15.30 -6.78 -17.66
CA LEU A 173 16.74 -6.95 -17.38
C LEU A 173 17.63 -6.16 -18.36
N ARG A 174 17.16 -5.88 -19.56
CA ARG A 174 17.93 -5.17 -20.60
C ARG A 174 17.93 -3.65 -20.36
N SER A 175 16.76 -3.07 -20.06
CA SER A 175 16.62 -1.63 -19.80
C SER A 175 16.87 -1.25 -18.35
N GLY A 176 16.62 -2.18 -17.43
CA GLY A 176 16.64 -1.94 -16.00
C GLY A 176 15.41 -1.23 -15.46
N GLU A 177 14.44 -0.91 -16.32
CA GLU A 177 13.25 -0.15 -15.97
C GLU A 177 12.06 -1.06 -15.57
N ALA A 178 11.19 -0.55 -14.69
CA ALA A 178 9.95 -1.22 -14.34
C ALA A 178 9.07 -1.39 -15.59
N VAL A 179 8.45 -2.56 -15.73
CA VAL A 179 7.54 -2.81 -16.85
C VAL A 179 6.14 -2.27 -16.58
N GLN A 180 5.44 -1.90 -17.65
CA GLN A 180 4.06 -1.46 -17.53
C GLN A 180 3.16 -2.62 -17.10
N MET A 181 2.33 -2.39 -16.08
CA MET A 181 1.29 -3.29 -15.58
C MET A 181 -0.11 -2.70 -15.83
N PRO A 182 -1.21 -3.47 -15.62
CA PRO A 182 -2.57 -2.99 -15.91
C PRO A 182 -3.01 -1.77 -15.10
N GLY A 183 -2.53 -1.65 -13.86
CA GLY A 183 -2.72 -0.53 -12.96
C GLY A 183 -1.40 -0.11 -12.33
N VAL A 184 -1.36 1.05 -11.67
CA VAL A 184 -0.18 1.49 -10.92
C VAL A 184 -0.21 0.89 -9.51
N TYR A 185 0.94 0.87 -8.85
CA TYR A 185 1.06 0.45 -7.46
C TYR A 185 0.18 1.32 -6.53
N ASP A 186 -0.43 0.73 -5.52
CA ASP A 186 -1.38 1.37 -4.58
C ASP A 186 -2.67 1.94 -5.23
N GLU A 187 -2.96 1.65 -6.48
CA GLU A 187 -4.17 2.15 -7.14
C GLU A 187 -5.43 1.52 -6.55
N MET A 188 -6.25 2.33 -5.89
CA MET A 188 -7.52 1.90 -5.29
C MET A 188 -8.66 1.99 -6.32
N SER A 189 -8.62 1.10 -7.33
CA SER A 189 -9.60 1.04 -8.42
C SER A 189 -9.72 -0.39 -8.98
N PRO A 190 -10.69 -0.67 -9.88
CA PRO A 190 -10.79 -1.96 -10.55
C PRO A 190 -9.54 -2.42 -11.31
N ARG A 191 -8.63 -1.50 -11.66
CA ARG A 191 -7.37 -1.83 -12.36
C ARG A 191 -6.35 -2.54 -11.46
N SER A 192 -6.52 -2.47 -10.14
CA SER A 192 -5.69 -3.20 -9.18
C SER A 192 -6.05 -4.68 -9.05
N TYR A 193 -7.27 -5.08 -9.39
CA TYR A 193 -7.67 -6.47 -9.26
C TYR A 193 -6.84 -7.42 -10.15
N PRO A 194 -6.42 -8.59 -9.63
CA PRO A 194 -5.64 -9.57 -10.37
C PRO A 194 -6.32 -10.12 -11.62
N ASN A 195 -7.65 -10.05 -11.68
CA ASN A 195 -8.47 -10.52 -12.80
C ASN A 195 -8.97 -9.38 -13.72
N TYR A 196 -8.47 -8.15 -13.54
CA TYR A 196 -8.85 -7.03 -14.41
C TYR A 196 -8.54 -7.37 -15.88
N SER A 197 -9.57 -7.28 -16.73
CA SER A 197 -9.52 -7.70 -18.16
C SER A 197 -9.35 -6.53 -19.15
N GLY A 198 -9.36 -5.28 -18.64
CA GLY A 198 -9.17 -4.09 -19.47
C GLY A 198 -7.71 -3.73 -19.69
N GLY A 199 -7.47 -2.59 -20.36
CA GLY A 199 -6.14 -2.05 -20.62
C GLY A 199 -5.32 -2.83 -21.65
N ASP A 200 -4.02 -2.63 -21.65
CA ASP A 200 -3.08 -3.27 -22.60
C ASP A 200 -2.97 -4.79 -22.39
N PRO A 201 -3.20 -5.62 -23.42
CA PRO A 201 -3.02 -7.07 -23.33
C PRO A 201 -1.62 -7.49 -22.85
N ALA A 202 -0.55 -6.84 -23.32
CA ALA A 202 0.81 -7.18 -22.93
C ALA A 202 1.07 -6.88 -21.45
N ALA A 203 0.44 -5.84 -20.89
CA ALA A 203 0.50 -5.56 -19.45
C ALA A 203 -0.18 -6.66 -18.63
N ARG A 204 -1.32 -7.19 -19.10
CA ARG A 204 -2.00 -8.32 -18.45
C ARG A 204 -1.17 -9.60 -18.51
N GLU A 205 -0.53 -9.88 -19.64
CA GLU A 205 0.36 -11.04 -19.79
C GLU A 205 1.53 -10.99 -18.80
N ARG A 206 2.15 -9.80 -18.60
CA ARG A 206 3.22 -9.59 -17.62
C ARG A 206 2.72 -9.80 -16.19
N ARG A 207 1.55 -9.24 -15.82
CA ARG A 207 0.90 -9.49 -14.54
C ARG A 207 0.68 -10.99 -14.29
N ASP A 208 0.13 -11.68 -15.28
CA ASP A 208 -0.21 -13.10 -15.17
C ASP A 208 1.06 -13.99 -15.15
N LEU A 209 2.15 -13.55 -15.81
CA LEU A 209 3.45 -14.17 -15.71
C LEU A 209 4.00 -14.06 -14.26
N LEU A 210 3.98 -12.86 -13.70
CA LEU A 210 4.40 -12.61 -12.31
C LEU A 210 3.59 -13.47 -11.34
N ARG A 211 2.27 -13.45 -11.47
CA ARG A 211 1.36 -14.26 -10.65
C ARG A 211 1.73 -15.73 -10.68
N ARG A 212 1.86 -16.33 -11.86
CA ARG A 212 2.23 -17.74 -12.00
C ARG A 212 3.59 -18.08 -11.41
N ALA A 213 4.56 -17.16 -11.50
CA ALA A 213 5.88 -17.34 -10.91
C ALA A 213 5.82 -17.36 -9.39
N MET A 214 5.08 -16.44 -8.79
CA MET A 214 4.88 -16.35 -7.34
C MET A 214 4.10 -17.55 -6.79
N GLU A 215 3.01 -17.96 -7.45
CA GLU A 215 2.18 -19.10 -7.03
C GLU A 215 2.97 -20.41 -7.02
N ARG A 216 3.91 -20.63 -7.93
CA ARG A 216 4.79 -21.81 -7.95
C ARG A 216 5.69 -21.92 -6.72
N GLU A 217 6.02 -20.80 -6.11
CA GLU A 217 6.92 -20.73 -4.95
C GLU A 217 6.16 -20.56 -3.63
N GLY A 218 4.85 -20.86 -3.62
CA GLY A 218 4.05 -20.92 -2.41
C GLY A 218 3.46 -19.60 -1.95
N PHE A 219 3.25 -18.67 -2.88
CA PHE A 219 2.50 -17.44 -2.65
C PHE A 219 1.10 -17.53 -3.22
N SER A 220 0.20 -16.67 -2.72
CA SER A 220 -1.12 -16.44 -3.29
C SER A 220 -1.28 -14.94 -3.55
N VAL A 221 -1.77 -14.58 -4.75
CA VAL A 221 -2.10 -13.19 -5.04
C VAL A 221 -3.28 -12.73 -4.18
N TYR A 222 -3.27 -11.49 -3.70
CA TYR A 222 -4.37 -10.92 -2.96
C TYR A 222 -5.54 -10.56 -3.89
N ASP A 223 -6.78 -10.71 -3.41
CA ASP A 223 -7.97 -10.64 -4.26
C ASP A 223 -8.21 -9.26 -4.91
N THR A 224 -7.71 -8.18 -4.30
CA THR A 224 -7.93 -6.81 -4.76
C THR A 224 -6.67 -6.14 -5.34
N GLU A 225 -5.49 -6.80 -5.27
CA GLU A 225 -4.20 -6.19 -5.57
C GLU A 225 -3.29 -7.12 -6.37
N TRP A 226 -3.05 -6.82 -7.66
CA TRP A 226 -2.23 -7.66 -8.55
C TRP A 226 -0.75 -7.71 -8.14
N TRP A 227 -0.27 -6.73 -7.37
CA TRP A 227 1.12 -6.61 -6.90
C TRP A 227 1.38 -7.31 -5.58
N HIS A 228 0.32 -7.59 -4.78
CA HIS A 228 0.41 -8.12 -3.42
C HIS A 228 0.33 -9.64 -3.40
N PHE A 229 1.33 -10.27 -2.78
CA PHE A 229 1.44 -11.72 -2.66
C PHE A 229 1.65 -12.15 -1.22
N ASP A 230 0.73 -12.96 -0.71
CA ASP A 230 0.82 -13.59 0.61
C ASP A 230 1.57 -14.91 0.54
N PHE A 231 2.59 -15.12 1.37
CA PHE A 231 3.21 -16.42 1.56
C PHE A 231 2.26 -17.35 2.31
N ASN A 232 2.00 -18.55 1.78
CA ASN A 232 0.93 -19.43 2.25
C ASN A 232 1.03 -19.85 3.72
N GLN A 233 2.23 -19.81 4.33
CA GLN A 233 2.46 -20.11 5.73
C GLN A 233 2.34 -18.90 6.67
N TRP A 234 1.79 -17.78 6.23
CA TRP A 234 1.76 -16.53 7.00
C TRP A 234 1.08 -16.65 8.38
N ARG A 235 0.12 -17.60 8.53
CA ARG A 235 -0.59 -17.84 9.80
C ARG A 235 0.31 -18.41 10.90
N GLU A 236 1.45 -18.94 10.53
CA GLU A 236 2.42 -19.52 11.46
C GLU A 236 3.33 -18.47 12.12
N TYR A 237 3.23 -17.19 11.72
CA TYR A 237 4.04 -16.11 12.24
C TYR A 237 3.19 -15.05 12.95
N PRO A 238 3.68 -14.44 14.05
CA PRO A 238 2.95 -13.42 14.78
C PRO A 238 2.97 -12.08 14.04
N ILE A 239 2.09 -11.17 14.46
CA ILE A 239 2.17 -9.75 14.11
C ILE A 239 3.42 -9.16 14.77
N VAL A 240 4.24 -8.48 13.99
CA VAL A 240 5.48 -7.83 14.43
C VAL A 240 5.32 -6.30 14.32
N ASN A 241 5.83 -5.60 15.32
CA ASN A 241 5.80 -4.13 15.39
C ASN A 241 7.19 -3.56 15.73
N ARG A 242 8.24 -4.08 15.08
CA ARG A 242 9.62 -3.59 15.21
C ARG A 242 9.96 -2.63 14.08
N ASP A 243 10.64 -1.56 14.39
CA ASP A 243 11.23 -0.70 13.36
C ASP A 243 12.41 -1.39 12.67
N PHE A 244 12.72 -0.98 11.44
CA PHE A 244 13.79 -1.56 10.64
C PHE A 244 15.16 -1.48 11.31
N ALA A 245 15.47 -0.39 12.02
CA ALA A 245 16.72 -0.24 12.79
C ALA A 245 16.95 -1.34 13.84
N GLY A 246 15.92 -2.06 14.25
CA GLY A 246 16.01 -3.20 15.17
C GLY A 246 16.13 -4.56 14.48
N LEU A 247 16.31 -4.59 13.14
CA LEU A 247 16.39 -5.81 12.32
C LEU A 247 17.78 -6.03 11.72
N GLU A 248 18.72 -5.09 11.91
CA GLU A 248 20.10 -5.16 11.41
C GLU A 248 20.97 -6.14 12.20
#